data_a0cda185c1c0ded8270ba3c936f70935
#
_entry.id   a0cda185c1c0ded8270ba3c936f70935
#
_cell.length_a   1.000
_cell.length_b   1.000
_cell.length_c   1.000
_cell.angle_alpha   90.00
_cell.angle_beta   90.00
_cell.angle_gamma   90.00
#
_symmetry.space_group_name_H-M   'P 1'
#
loop_
_entity.id
_entity.type
_entity.pdbx_description
1 polymer ?
#
loop_
_entity_poly.entity_id
_entity_poly.type
_entity_poly.pdbx_seq_one_letter_code
_entity_poly.pdbx_strand_id
1 'polypeptide(L)'
;QISADGRKIVFYSRATNLVIGDTNLKEDVFLYDTTLNTMLRPKNSAGEQLDGSSFYPSMNGDGSKIVFESDSTNVATNVSGNQIYFWTIESNGTDGLSTSLWPLTSGDLGSYSPSIDDGGGLVVFDSFATNLLPVSPLVVDRPTRDDNDLRDIFLINTETNKTYLASYNYFGKQTEDDYTGDRPDPGHSKNAKISGDGTTIVFESTADNLQQGGGIASVIVTKGGVGYQGNPTIEIVDTNVSNVGALGSGAVLALREDGINV
;
A
#
# COMPACT_ATOMS: atom_id res chain seq x y z
N GLN A 1 -10.62 3.03 9.56
CA GLN A 1 -9.81 4.24 9.64
C GLN A 1 -10.72 5.46 9.74
N ILE A 2 -10.20 6.58 10.30
CA ILE A 2 -10.91 7.85 10.42
C ILE A 2 -10.09 8.95 9.72
N SER A 3 -10.76 9.94 9.08
CA SER A 3 -10.11 11.11 8.47
C SER A 3 -9.46 12.02 9.50
N ALA A 4 -8.51 12.86 9.08
CA ALA A 4 -7.76 13.75 9.97
C ALA A 4 -8.66 14.72 10.75
N ASP A 5 -9.78 15.14 10.18
CA ASP A 5 -10.79 16.00 10.83
C ASP A 5 -11.85 15.25 11.65
N GLY A 6 -11.79 13.90 11.67
CA GLY A 6 -12.71 13.04 12.41
C GLY A 6 -14.11 12.91 11.82
N ARG A 7 -14.35 13.41 10.60
CA ARG A 7 -15.71 13.48 10.02
C ARG A 7 -16.07 12.31 9.13
N LYS A 8 -15.08 11.59 8.63
CA LYS A 8 -15.29 10.44 7.75
C LYS A 8 -14.68 9.18 8.35
N ILE A 9 -15.41 8.08 8.26
CA ILE A 9 -14.97 6.78 8.77
C ILE A 9 -15.08 5.77 7.64
N VAL A 10 -13.97 5.14 7.28
CA VAL A 10 -13.95 4.03 6.33
C VAL A 10 -13.76 2.71 7.05
N PHE A 11 -14.52 1.70 6.65
CA PHE A 11 -14.48 0.35 7.21
C PHE A 11 -15.01 -0.67 6.19
N TYR A 12 -14.86 -1.94 6.46
CA TYR A 12 -15.52 -2.99 5.70
C TYR A 12 -16.44 -3.81 6.60
N SER A 13 -17.50 -4.34 6.01
CA SER A 13 -18.53 -5.10 6.75
C SER A 13 -19.29 -6.05 5.82
N ARG A 14 -19.80 -7.14 6.40
CA ARG A 14 -20.74 -8.06 5.74
C ARG A 14 -22.22 -7.74 6.05
N ALA A 15 -22.50 -6.64 6.72
CA ALA A 15 -23.84 -6.25 7.08
C ALA A 15 -24.61 -5.73 5.88
N THR A 16 -25.73 -6.38 5.54
CA THR A 16 -26.54 -6.09 4.34
C THR A 16 -27.52 -4.93 4.49
N ASN A 17 -27.56 -4.29 5.67
CA ASN A 17 -28.51 -3.22 6.01
C ASN A 17 -27.85 -1.85 6.21
N LEU A 18 -26.58 -1.67 5.87
CA LEU A 18 -25.87 -0.38 5.97
C LEU A 18 -26.25 0.57 4.85
N VAL A 19 -26.52 0.04 3.66
CA VAL A 19 -27.01 0.81 2.49
C VAL A 19 -28.13 0.02 1.81
N ILE A 20 -29.02 0.76 1.11
CA ILE A 20 -30.06 0.12 0.30
C ILE A 20 -29.45 -0.59 -0.89
N GLY A 21 -29.91 -1.80 -1.18
CA GLY A 21 -29.49 -2.58 -2.34
C GLY A 21 -28.16 -3.31 -2.15
N ASP A 22 -27.79 -3.59 -0.91
CA ASP A 22 -26.74 -4.56 -0.61
C ASP A 22 -27.31 -5.97 -0.68
N THR A 23 -26.91 -6.73 -1.68
CA THR A 23 -27.52 -8.02 -2.04
C THR A 23 -26.52 -9.14 -2.31
N ASN A 24 -25.22 -8.86 -2.32
CA ASN A 24 -24.19 -9.86 -2.67
C ASN A 24 -23.81 -10.81 -1.53
N LEU A 25 -24.21 -10.50 -0.28
CA LEU A 25 -23.88 -11.26 0.93
C LEU A 25 -22.36 -11.39 1.18
N LYS A 26 -21.57 -10.46 0.66
CA LYS A 26 -20.11 -10.40 0.78
C LYS A 26 -19.68 -9.25 1.68
N GLU A 27 -18.40 -9.17 1.96
CA GLU A 27 -17.79 -8.02 2.61
C GLU A 27 -17.70 -6.87 1.61
N ASP A 28 -18.26 -5.74 1.97
CA ASP A 28 -18.17 -4.48 1.22
C ASP A 28 -17.42 -3.42 2.02
N VAL A 29 -16.77 -2.50 1.33
CA VAL A 29 -16.19 -1.29 1.92
C VAL A 29 -17.26 -0.21 2.00
N PHE A 30 -17.28 0.50 3.14
CA PHE A 30 -18.21 1.59 3.42
C PHE A 30 -17.46 2.84 3.87
N LEU A 31 -17.97 4.00 3.47
CA LEU A 31 -17.60 5.30 4.02
C LEU A 31 -18.81 5.90 4.71
N TYR A 32 -18.66 6.25 5.99
CA TYR A 32 -19.64 7.02 6.73
C TYR A 32 -19.16 8.48 6.86
N ASP A 33 -19.95 9.41 6.32
CA ASP A 33 -19.75 10.84 6.51
C ASP A 33 -20.63 11.32 7.66
N THR A 34 -20.01 11.71 8.78
CA THR A 34 -20.71 12.15 9.99
C THR A 34 -21.36 13.53 9.83
N THR A 35 -20.86 14.35 8.89
CA THR A 35 -21.41 15.70 8.63
C THR A 35 -22.70 15.62 7.83
N LEU A 36 -22.70 14.78 6.81
CA LEU A 36 -23.87 14.55 5.96
C LEU A 36 -24.80 13.47 6.51
N ASN A 37 -24.38 12.75 7.56
CA ASN A 37 -25.06 11.58 8.09
C ASN A 37 -25.41 10.56 6.99
N THR A 38 -24.43 10.30 6.11
CA THR A 38 -24.62 9.49 4.90
C THR A 38 -23.64 8.33 4.90
N MET A 39 -24.15 7.15 4.53
CA MET A 39 -23.37 5.95 4.28
C MET A 39 -23.21 5.75 2.77
N LEU A 40 -21.98 5.61 2.31
CA LEU A 40 -21.63 5.35 0.92
C LEU A 40 -20.98 3.97 0.77
N ARG A 41 -21.15 3.38 -0.40
CA ARG A 41 -20.48 2.16 -0.87
C ARG A 41 -19.97 2.39 -2.29
N PRO A 42 -18.76 1.89 -2.66
CA PRO A 42 -18.28 2.01 -4.04
C PRO A 42 -19.20 1.24 -5.00
N LYS A 43 -19.29 1.76 -6.22
CA LYS A 43 -20.06 1.20 -7.33
C LYS A 43 -19.20 1.19 -8.58
N ASN A 44 -19.45 0.23 -9.48
CA ASN A 44 -18.81 0.22 -10.78
C ASN A 44 -19.33 1.37 -11.68
N SER A 45 -18.77 1.52 -12.86
CA SER A 45 -19.14 2.58 -13.81
C SER A 45 -20.60 2.52 -14.30
N ALA A 46 -21.26 1.37 -14.16
CA ALA A 46 -22.69 1.20 -14.44
C ALA A 46 -23.58 1.58 -13.23
N GLY A 47 -23.00 1.96 -12.10
CA GLY A 47 -23.73 2.26 -10.87
C GLY A 47 -24.15 1.05 -10.06
N GLU A 48 -23.60 -0.12 -10.39
CA GLU A 48 -23.91 -1.39 -9.75
C GLU A 48 -22.99 -1.68 -8.58
N GLN A 49 -23.45 -2.53 -7.65
CA GLN A 49 -22.66 -3.10 -6.58
C GLN A 49 -21.49 -3.92 -7.13
N LEU A 50 -20.37 -3.93 -6.41
CA LEU A 50 -19.27 -4.84 -6.69
C LEU A 50 -19.73 -6.29 -6.46
N ASP A 51 -19.35 -7.19 -7.36
CA ASP A 51 -19.72 -8.61 -7.32
C ASP A 51 -18.79 -9.46 -6.45
N GLY A 52 -17.65 -8.91 -6.02
CA GLY A 52 -16.65 -9.53 -5.15
C GLY A 52 -16.69 -9.02 -3.71
N SER A 53 -15.86 -9.64 -2.85
CA SER A 53 -15.58 -9.14 -1.51
C SER A 53 -14.57 -8.00 -1.54
N SER A 54 -14.69 -7.04 -0.64
CA SER A 54 -13.80 -5.88 -0.53
C SER A 54 -13.30 -5.72 0.90
N PHE A 55 -11.97 -5.51 1.07
CA PHE A 55 -11.30 -5.54 2.37
C PHE A 55 -10.26 -4.43 2.52
N TYR A 56 -9.79 -4.25 3.74
CA TYR A 56 -8.63 -3.45 4.13
C TYR A 56 -8.59 -2.04 3.53
N PRO A 57 -9.65 -1.24 3.69
CA PRO A 57 -9.65 0.11 3.16
C PRO A 57 -8.64 0.99 3.89
N SER A 58 -7.97 1.85 3.12
CA SER A 58 -7.14 2.94 3.60
C SER A 58 -7.58 4.23 2.92
N MET A 59 -7.67 5.33 3.66
CA MET A 59 -8.07 6.63 3.10
C MET A 59 -7.03 7.69 3.37
N ASN A 60 -6.97 8.68 2.49
CA ASN A 60 -6.14 9.86 2.63
C ASN A 60 -6.62 10.79 3.75
N GLY A 61 -5.87 11.84 4.05
CA GLY A 61 -6.10 12.69 5.23
C GLY A 61 -7.49 13.33 5.29
N ASP A 62 -8.06 13.76 4.17
CA ASP A 62 -9.39 14.39 4.11
C ASP A 62 -10.53 13.40 3.81
N GLY A 63 -10.21 12.12 3.58
CA GLY A 63 -11.17 11.08 3.26
C GLY A 63 -11.87 11.28 1.92
N SER A 64 -11.24 11.95 0.97
CA SER A 64 -11.73 12.10 -0.40
C SER A 64 -11.24 10.99 -1.34
N LYS A 65 -10.22 10.26 -0.94
CA LYS A 65 -9.59 9.18 -1.70
C LYS A 65 -9.44 7.95 -0.83
N ILE A 66 -9.93 6.83 -1.29
CA ILE A 66 -9.91 5.55 -0.57
C ILE A 66 -9.31 4.49 -1.48
N VAL A 67 -8.44 3.67 -0.94
CA VAL A 67 -7.93 2.46 -1.59
C VAL A 67 -8.37 1.24 -0.81
N PHE A 68 -8.64 0.16 -1.49
CA PHE A 68 -9.01 -1.12 -0.87
C PHE A 68 -8.70 -2.27 -1.81
N GLU A 69 -8.61 -3.48 -1.28
CA GLU A 69 -8.48 -4.68 -2.10
C GLU A 69 -9.84 -5.33 -2.34
N SER A 70 -10.03 -5.90 -3.54
CA SER A 70 -11.24 -6.64 -3.88
C SER A 70 -10.99 -7.68 -4.96
N ASP A 71 -11.74 -8.80 -4.90
CA ASP A 71 -11.81 -9.83 -5.93
C ASP A 71 -12.96 -9.61 -6.92
N SER A 72 -13.50 -8.38 -6.97
CA SER A 72 -14.58 -8.02 -7.90
C SER A 72 -14.18 -8.15 -9.35
N THR A 73 -15.06 -8.77 -10.15
CA THR A 73 -14.85 -8.99 -11.58
C THR A 73 -15.62 -8.01 -12.46
N ASN A 74 -16.57 -7.25 -11.90
CA ASN A 74 -17.40 -6.30 -12.63
C ASN A 74 -16.84 -4.86 -12.70
N VAL A 75 -15.60 -4.64 -12.24
CA VAL A 75 -14.88 -3.36 -12.36
C VAL A 75 -13.66 -3.52 -13.26
N ALA A 76 -12.81 -4.50 -12.99
CA ALA A 76 -11.64 -4.83 -13.79
C ALA A 76 -11.86 -6.17 -14.50
N THR A 77 -11.49 -6.25 -15.78
CA THR A 77 -11.59 -7.45 -16.58
C THR A 77 -10.21 -8.04 -16.85
N ASN A 78 -10.13 -9.36 -16.99
CA ASN A 78 -8.88 -10.10 -17.28
C ASN A 78 -7.80 -9.94 -16.18
N VAL A 79 -8.23 -9.86 -14.93
CA VAL A 79 -7.35 -9.86 -13.76
C VAL A 79 -7.51 -11.15 -12.97
N SER A 80 -6.50 -11.52 -12.19
CA SER A 80 -6.51 -12.71 -11.35
C SER A 80 -6.29 -12.33 -9.88
N GLY A 81 -7.11 -12.90 -8.99
CA GLY A 81 -7.06 -12.61 -7.57
C GLY A 81 -7.50 -11.19 -7.20
N ASN A 82 -7.23 -10.81 -5.96
CA ASN A 82 -7.55 -9.48 -5.48
C ASN A 82 -6.75 -8.41 -6.24
N GLN A 83 -7.40 -7.29 -6.52
CA GLN A 83 -6.76 -6.10 -7.07
C GLN A 83 -6.95 -4.92 -6.13
N ILE A 84 -6.10 -3.91 -6.24
CA ILE A 84 -6.27 -2.66 -5.52
C ILE A 84 -7.15 -1.73 -6.35
N TYR A 85 -8.20 -1.22 -5.71
CA TYR A 85 -9.13 -0.27 -6.29
C TYR A 85 -8.93 1.10 -5.66
N PHE A 86 -9.15 2.13 -6.47
CA PHE A 86 -9.10 3.54 -6.07
C PHE A 86 -10.49 4.14 -6.18
N TRP A 87 -11.01 4.63 -5.06
CA TRP A 87 -12.33 5.21 -4.95
C TRP A 87 -12.22 6.67 -4.53
N THR A 88 -12.74 7.58 -5.36
CA THR A 88 -12.77 9.02 -5.06
C THR A 88 -14.17 9.46 -4.69
N ILE A 89 -14.23 10.42 -3.79
CA ILE A 89 -15.44 11.06 -3.30
C ILE A 89 -15.30 12.57 -3.47
N GLU A 90 -16.12 13.15 -4.32
CA GLU A 90 -16.10 14.58 -4.62
C GLU A 90 -17.44 15.23 -4.25
N SER A 91 -17.40 16.44 -3.70
CA SER A 91 -18.60 17.25 -3.50
C SER A 91 -19.01 17.84 -4.84
N ASN A 92 -20.25 17.61 -5.25
CA ASN A 92 -20.81 18.19 -6.49
C ASN A 92 -21.40 19.60 -6.31
N GLY A 93 -21.22 20.22 -5.13
CA GLY A 93 -21.65 21.58 -4.85
C GLY A 93 -23.16 21.79 -4.67
N THR A 94 -23.97 20.73 -4.80
CA THR A 94 -25.44 20.76 -4.71
C THR A 94 -26.00 19.70 -3.80
N ASP A 95 -25.52 19.65 -2.56
CA ASP A 95 -25.97 18.70 -1.51
C ASP A 95 -25.74 17.21 -1.81
N GLY A 96 -24.89 16.87 -2.79
CA GLY A 96 -24.59 15.51 -3.17
C GLY A 96 -23.09 15.22 -3.24
N LEU A 97 -22.77 13.94 -3.20
CA LEU A 97 -21.43 13.42 -3.43
C LEU A 97 -21.42 12.66 -4.77
N SER A 98 -20.46 12.95 -5.61
CA SER A 98 -20.13 12.12 -6.75
C SER A 98 -18.99 11.18 -6.39
N THR A 99 -19.03 9.97 -6.89
CA THR A 99 -17.99 8.98 -6.64
C THR A 99 -17.53 8.35 -7.93
N SER A 100 -16.22 8.06 -8.02
CA SER A 100 -15.64 7.33 -9.14
C SER A 100 -14.80 6.18 -8.58
N LEU A 101 -14.83 5.05 -9.27
CA LEU A 101 -14.10 3.85 -8.90
C LEU A 101 -13.37 3.30 -10.12
N TRP A 102 -12.10 2.98 -9.96
CA TRP A 102 -11.31 2.27 -10.98
C TRP A 102 -10.27 1.34 -10.34
N PRO A 103 -9.82 0.30 -11.05
CA PRO A 103 -8.73 -0.52 -10.59
C PRO A 103 -7.42 0.28 -10.64
N LEU A 104 -6.69 0.29 -9.54
CA LEU A 104 -5.34 0.85 -9.47
C LEU A 104 -4.30 -0.16 -9.93
N THR A 105 -4.59 -1.46 -9.74
CA THR A 105 -3.77 -2.57 -10.25
C THR A 105 -4.55 -3.40 -11.24
N SER A 106 -3.83 -4.02 -12.17
CA SER A 106 -4.34 -5.01 -13.12
C SER A 106 -3.30 -6.12 -13.29
N GLY A 107 -2.86 -6.66 -12.16
CA GLY A 107 -1.85 -7.68 -12.10
C GLY A 107 -2.32 -9.04 -12.63
N ASP A 108 -1.39 -9.85 -13.10
CA ASP A 108 -1.60 -11.26 -13.46
C ASP A 108 -1.82 -12.14 -12.22
N LEU A 109 -1.44 -11.66 -11.04
CA LEU A 109 -1.70 -12.25 -9.73
C LEU A 109 -2.23 -11.19 -8.74
N GLY A 110 -2.57 -11.62 -7.52
CA GLY A 110 -3.23 -10.78 -6.53
C GLY A 110 -2.35 -9.68 -5.93
N SER A 111 -3.00 -8.54 -5.64
CA SER A 111 -2.45 -7.40 -4.91
C SER A 111 -3.25 -7.16 -3.63
N TYR A 112 -2.59 -6.79 -2.51
CA TYR A 112 -3.15 -6.83 -1.16
C TYR A 112 -2.71 -5.66 -0.29
N SER A 113 -3.43 -5.45 0.82
CA SER A 113 -3.04 -4.60 1.96
C SER A 113 -2.65 -3.16 1.61
N PRO A 114 -3.44 -2.42 0.83
CA PRO A 114 -3.07 -1.08 0.39
C PRO A 114 -2.97 -0.09 1.55
N SER A 115 -2.11 0.92 1.37
CA SER A 115 -1.99 2.08 2.26
C SER A 115 -1.73 3.31 1.41
N ILE A 116 -2.44 4.42 1.69
CA ILE A 116 -2.38 5.68 0.95
C ILE A 116 -1.85 6.79 1.85
N ASP A 117 -1.08 7.73 1.29
CA ASP A 117 -0.62 8.93 1.99
C ASP A 117 -1.75 9.95 2.23
N ASP A 118 -1.54 10.96 3.08
CA ASP A 118 -2.54 11.98 3.41
C ASP A 118 -2.92 12.84 2.19
N GLY A 119 -2.00 13.04 1.26
CA GLY A 119 -2.26 13.74 -0.01
C GLY A 119 -3.05 12.91 -1.02
N GLY A 120 -3.07 11.60 -0.85
CA GLY A 120 -3.70 10.68 -1.79
C GLY A 120 -2.99 10.58 -3.12
N GLY A 121 -1.71 10.92 -3.16
CA GLY A 121 -0.85 10.87 -4.34
C GLY A 121 -0.01 9.60 -4.43
N LEU A 122 0.20 8.92 -3.31
CA LEU A 122 1.06 7.75 -3.21
C LEU A 122 0.31 6.58 -2.54
N VAL A 123 0.35 5.43 -3.17
CA VAL A 123 -0.25 4.18 -2.65
C VAL A 123 0.81 3.10 -2.61
N VAL A 124 0.99 2.47 -1.45
CA VAL A 124 1.80 1.27 -1.30
C VAL A 124 0.92 0.06 -1.09
N PHE A 125 1.33 -1.07 -1.60
CA PHE A 125 0.64 -2.35 -1.45
C PHE A 125 1.63 -3.49 -1.66
N ASP A 126 1.24 -4.69 -1.37
CA ASP A 126 2.02 -5.88 -1.67
C ASP A 126 1.35 -6.74 -2.74
N SER A 127 2.14 -7.39 -3.58
CA SER A 127 1.62 -8.16 -4.70
C SER A 127 2.53 -9.33 -5.08
N PHE A 128 1.90 -10.39 -5.62
CA PHE A 128 2.59 -11.49 -6.31
C PHE A 128 2.65 -11.27 -7.84
N ALA A 129 2.06 -10.20 -8.35
CA ALA A 129 1.96 -9.96 -9.78
C ALA A 129 3.31 -9.59 -10.41
N THR A 130 3.67 -10.28 -11.47
CA THR A 130 4.97 -10.11 -12.16
C THR A 130 4.95 -9.02 -13.22
N ASN A 131 3.78 -8.47 -13.55
CA ASN A 131 3.56 -7.55 -14.67
C ASN A 131 3.24 -6.10 -14.26
N LEU A 132 3.39 -5.74 -12.97
CA LEU A 132 3.07 -4.39 -12.48
C LEU A 132 4.12 -3.33 -12.84
N LEU A 133 5.37 -3.74 -13.06
CA LEU A 133 6.43 -2.81 -13.45
C LEU A 133 6.41 -2.57 -14.96
N PRO A 134 6.60 -1.31 -15.40
CA PRO A 134 6.76 -1.03 -16.82
C PRO A 134 8.04 -1.67 -17.32
N VAL A 135 7.96 -2.42 -18.42
CA VAL A 135 9.16 -2.94 -19.10
C VAL A 135 9.95 -1.76 -19.66
N SER A 136 10.98 -1.31 -18.95
CA SER A 136 11.84 -0.22 -19.39
C SER A 136 13.30 -0.71 -19.49
N PRO A 137 13.95 -0.61 -20.64
CA PRO A 137 15.33 -1.07 -20.81
C PRO A 137 16.40 -0.12 -20.25
N LEU A 138 16.03 0.98 -19.57
CA LEU A 138 16.94 2.11 -19.36
C LEU A 138 17.23 2.51 -17.92
N VAL A 139 16.76 1.78 -16.91
CA VAL A 139 17.07 2.11 -15.51
C VAL A 139 18.06 1.09 -14.95
N VAL A 140 19.33 1.45 -14.88
CA VAL A 140 20.46 0.57 -14.54
C VAL A 140 20.50 0.23 -13.03
N ASP A 141 19.81 1.02 -12.18
CA ASP A 141 19.96 0.97 -10.72
C ASP A 141 18.72 0.50 -9.97
N ARG A 142 17.67 0.07 -10.68
CA ARG A 142 16.42 -0.41 -10.05
C ARG A 142 15.82 -1.56 -10.84
N PRO A 143 15.15 -2.52 -10.19
CA PRO A 143 14.42 -3.56 -10.91
C PRO A 143 13.38 -2.94 -11.84
N THR A 144 13.43 -3.31 -13.12
CA THR A 144 12.47 -2.91 -14.15
C THR A 144 11.48 -4.03 -14.47
N ARG A 145 11.62 -5.15 -13.80
CA ARG A 145 10.80 -6.33 -13.92
C ARG A 145 10.75 -7.02 -12.56
N ASP A 146 9.63 -7.57 -12.22
CA ASP A 146 9.47 -8.51 -11.13
C ASP A 146 9.58 -9.92 -11.70
N ASP A 147 10.62 -10.65 -11.32
CA ASP A 147 10.94 -11.98 -11.85
C ASP A 147 11.40 -12.98 -10.76
N ASN A 148 11.16 -12.65 -9.49
CA ASN A 148 11.54 -13.50 -8.37
C ASN A 148 10.41 -14.44 -7.90
N ASP A 149 9.20 -14.33 -8.45
CA ASP A 149 8.01 -15.08 -8.05
C ASP A 149 7.63 -14.93 -6.56
N LEU A 150 8.12 -13.88 -5.90
CA LEU A 150 7.87 -13.59 -4.50
C LEU A 150 6.77 -12.52 -4.34
N ARG A 151 6.32 -12.34 -3.11
CA ARG A 151 5.43 -11.23 -2.77
C ARG A 151 6.29 -10.01 -2.48
N ASP A 152 6.12 -8.97 -3.26
CA ASP A 152 6.91 -7.75 -3.21
C ASP A 152 6.08 -6.52 -2.83
N ILE A 153 6.75 -5.46 -2.38
CA ILE A 153 6.11 -4.18 -2.08
C ILE A 153 6.24 -3.25 -3.28
N PHE A 154 5.10 -2.71 -3.70
CA PHE A 154 5.01 -1.75 -4.78
C PHE A 154 4.53 -0.39 -4.28
N LEU A 155 4.97 0.66 -4.95
CA LEU A 155 4.51 2.03 -4.80
C LEU A 155 3.92 2.52 -6.12
N ILE A 156 2.70 3.01 -6.10
CA ILE A 156 2.08 3.71 -7.24
C ILE A 156 1.97 5.19 -6.92
N ASN A 157 2.44 6.03 -7.85
CA ASN A 157 2.10 7.45 -7.88
C ASN A 157 0.80 7.60 -8.69
N THR A 158 -0.29 8.00 -8.04
CA THR A 158 -1.63 8.07 -8.62
C THR A 158 -1.79 9.20 -9.64
N GLU A 159 -0.95 10.24 -9.58
CA GLU A 159 -0.98 11.37 -10.50
C GLU A 159 -0.28 11.04 -11.84
N THR A 160 0.83 10.33 -11.77
CA THR A 160 1.62 9.95 -12.96
C THR A 160 1.31 8.55 -13.47
N ASN A 161 0.55 7.78 -12.70
CA ASN A 161 0.24 6.36 -12.93
C ASN A 161 1.50 5.50 -13.13
N LYS A 162 2.56 5.82 -12.38
CA LYS A 162 3.83 5.07 -12.41
C LYS A 162 3.93 4.14 -11.22
N THR A 163 4.31 2.91 -11.50
CA THR A 163 4.57 1.87 -10.48
C THR A 163 6.07 1.71 -10.29
N TYR A 164 6.47 1.55 -9.04
CA TYR A 164 7.84 1.32 -8.61
C TYR A 164 7.87 0.12 -7.66
N LEU A 165 8.94 -0.67 -7.73
CA LEU A 165 9.24 -1.67 -6.70
C LEU A 165 9.85 -0.95 -5.49
N ALA A 166 9.34 -1.23 -4.28
CA ALA A 166 9.85 -0.67 -3.03
C ALA A 166 10.68 -1.68 -2.22
N SER A 167 10.46 -2.98 -2.39
CA SER A 167 11.20 -4.07 -1.75
C SER A 167 12.46 -4.46 -2.53
N TYR A 168 13.41 -3.55 -2.63
CA TYR A 168 14.72 -3.82 -3.25
C TYR A 168 15.86 -3.47 -2.28
N ASN A 169 16.98 -4.15 -2.43
CA ASN A 169 18.14 -3.95 -1.57
C ASN A 169 18.99 -2.74 -1.98
N TYR A 170 20.01 -2.43 -1.17
CA TYR A 170 20.93 -1.32 -1.42
C TYR A 170 21.61 -1.35 -2.80
N PHE A 171 21.77 -2.55 -3.39
CA PHE A 171 22.36 -2.72 -4.73
C PHE A 171 21.32 -2.61 -5.87
N GLY A 172 20.07 -2.24 -5.55
CA GLY A 172 18.99 -2.18 -6.53
C GLY A 172 18.48 -3.54 -6.98
N LYS A 173 18.72 -4.62 -6.24
CA LYS A 173 18.23 -5.95 -6.57
C LYS A 173 16.94 -6.24 -5.82
N GLN A 174 16.06 -7.04 -6.42
CA GLN A 174 14.84 -7.55 -5.79
C GLN A 174 15.15 -8.35 -4.53
N THR A 175 14.12 -8.51 -3.71
CA THR A 175 14.17 -9.44 -2.59
C THR A 175 14.42 -10.84 -3.10
N GLU A 176 15.32 -11.54 -2.43
CA GLU A 176 15.69 -12.91 -2.73
C GLU A 176 15.71 -13.71 -1.40
N ASP A 177 15.55 -15.00 -1.51
CA ASP A 177 15.86 -15.93 -0.44
C ASP A 177 16.86 -16.95 -0.97
N ASP A 178 18.10 -16.88 -0.50
CA ASP A 178 19.14 -17.88 -0.80
C ASP A 178 19.15 -19.04 0.23
N TYR A 179 18.21 -19.03 1.16
CA TYR A 179 18.08 -20.07 2.17
C TYR A 179 17.57 -21.39 1.56
N THR A 180 18.40 -22.43 1.64
CA THR A 180 18.11 -23.77 1.09
C THR A 180 17.29 -24.67 2.04
N GLY A 181 16.77 -24.15 3.15
CA GLY A 181 15.96 -24.89 4.13
C GLY A 181 14.45 -24.63 3.97
N ASP A 182 13.64 -25.47 4.63
CA ASP A 182 12.18 -25.31 4.68
C ASP A 182 11.78 -24.14 5.56
N ARG A 183 11.71 -22.92 5.00
CA ARG A 183 11.05 -21.76 5.63
C ARG A 183 9.60 -21.70 5.17
N PRO A 184 8.65 -21.34 6.05
CA PRO A 184 7.24 -21.26 5.69
C PRO A 184 6.89 -20.04 4.80
N ASP A 185 7.79 -19.05 4.64
CA ASP A 185 7.53 -17.79 3.94
C ASP A 185 8.85 -17.17 3.41
N PRO A 186 9.53 -17.83 2.46
CA PRO A 186 10.85 -17.43 2.02
C PRO A 186 10.83 -16.14 1.17
N GLY A 187 11.56 -15.11 1.59
CA GLY A 187 11.83 -13.92 0.78
C GLY A 187 10.68 -12.94 0.56
N HIS A 188 9.46 -13.25 1.05
CA HIS A 188 8.29 -12.40 0.84
C HIS A 188 8.34 -11.10 1.64
N SER A 189 7.82 -10.03 1.03
CA SER A 189 7.59 -8.73 1.65
C SER A 189 6.10 -8.41 1.66
N LYS A 190 5.55 -7.91 2.80
CA LYS A 190 4.10 -7.71 2.98
C LYS A 190 3.78 -6.60 3.99
N ASN A 191 2.48 -6.28 4.10
CA ASN A 191 1.92 -5.37 5.11
C ASN A 191 2.53 -3.97 5.08
N ALA A 192 2.82 -3.43 3.91
CA ALA A 192 3.39 -2.10 3.78
C ALA A 192 2.46 -1.02 4.30
N LYS A 193 3.04 0.00 4.93
CA LYS A 193 2.39 1.24 5.32
C LYS A 193 3.22 2.42 4.86
N ILE A 194 2.53 3.45 4.38
CA ILE A 194 3.15 4.73 4.01
C ILE A 194 2.80 5.79 5.04
N SER A 195 3.74 6.67 5.37
CA SER A 195 3.49 7.82 6.24
C SER A 195 2.55 8.83 5.58
N GLY A 196 1.84 9.64 6.39
CA GLY A 196 0.89 10.62 5.88
C GLY A 196 1.52 11.65 4.94
N ASP A 197 2.79 12.00 5.15
CA ASP A 197 3.54 12.92 4.28
C ASP A 197 4.13 12.23 3.03
N GLY A 198 3.91 10.92 2.87
CA GLY A 198 4.40 10.15 1.73
C GLY A 198 5.91 9.91 1.70
N THR A 199 6.63 10.23 2.79
CA THR A 199 8.11 10.20 2.80
C THR A 199 8.71 8.88 3.23
N THR A 200 7.95 8.05 3.96
CA THR A 200 8.45 6.83 4.57
C THR A 200 7.53 5.65 4.29
N ILE A 201 8.10 4.54 3.89
CA ILE A 201 7.41 3.25 3.74
C ILE A 201 8.03 2.28 4.74
N VAL A 202 7.18 1.58 5.50
CA VAL A 202 7.58 0.48 6.37
C VAL A 202 6.87 -0.79 5.94
N PHE A 203 7.54 -1.92 6.01
CA PHE A 203 6.97 -3.22 5.64
C PHE A 203 7.66 -4.35 6.38
N GLU A 204 7.03 -5.51 6.40
CA GLU A 204 7.60 -6.77 6.89
C GLU A 204 8.26 -7.52 5.76
N SER A 205 9.42 -8.15 6.00
CA SER A 205 10.06 -9.01 5.01
C SER A 205 10.81 -10.17 5.67
N THR A 206 10.80 -11.31 4.99
CA THR A 206 11.61 -12.47 5.32
C THR A 206 12.82 -12.63 4.38
N ALA A 207 13.04 -11.70 3.47
CA ALA A 207 14.15 -11.71 2.52
C ALA A 207 15.51 -11.56 3.22
N ASP A 208 16.48 -12.37 2.82
CA ASP A 208 17.82 -12.39 3.41
C ASP A 208 18.73 -11.30 2.83
N ASN A 209 18.40 -10.77 1.64
CA ASN A 209 19.28 -9.87 0.90
C ASN A 209 18.91 -8.38 1.04
N LEU A 210 17.83 -8.02 1.75
CA LEU A 210 17.46 -6.61 1.94
C LEU A 210 18.50 -5.86 2.75
N GLN A 211 19.22 -6.54 3.63
CA GLN A 211 20.30 -5.95 4.43
C GLN A 211 21.53 -6.84 4.46
N GLN A 212 22.71 -6.23 4.40
CA GLN A 212 23.96 -6.91 4.67
C GLN A 212 24.16 -7.06 6.19
N GLY A 213 23.88 -8.25 6.75
CA GLY A 213 24.21 -8.58 8.14
C GLY A 213 23.05 -8.66 9.13
N GLY A 214 21.82 -8.88 8.71
CA GLY A 214 20.67 -9.24 9.58
C GLY A 214 20.13 -8.04 10.40
N GLY A 215 19.30 -7.24 9.83
CA GLY A 215 18.62 -6.11 10.46
C GLY A 215 17.60 -5.50 9.47
N ILE A 216 16.94 -4.41 9.82
CA ILE A 216 15.93 -3.78 8.95
C ILE A 216 16.56 -3.25 7.67
N ALA A 217 16.04 -3.73 6.55
CA ALA A 217 16.69 -3.61 5.26
C ALA A 217 16.55 -2.26 4.58
N SER A 218 15.43 -1.57 4.65
CA SER A 218 15.34 -0.21 4.13
C SER A 218 14.15 0.58 4.67
N VAL A 219 14.40 1.86 4.88
CA VAL A 219 13.37 2.89 5.00
C VAL A 219 13.57 3.79 3.78
N ILE A 220 12.61 3.78 2.86
CA ILE A 220 12.68 4.64 1.68
C ILE A 220 12.05 5.98 2.03
N VAL A 221 12.86 7.04 2.06
CA VAL A 221 12.36 8.41 2.18
C VAL A 221 12.05 8.91 0.78
N THR A 222 10.77 8.98 0.43
CA THR A 222 10.32 9.41 -0.91
C THR A 222 10.26 10.93 -1.05
N LYS A 223 10.28 11.66 0.08
CA LYS A 223 10.31 13.13 0.10
C LYS A 223 10.86 13.61 1.46
N GLY A 224 11.89 14.41 1.46
CA GLY A 224 12.41 15.04 2.68
C GLY A 224 11.40 16.06 3.23
N GLY A 225 11.01 15.93 4.50
CA GLY A 225 10.21 16.94 5.19
C GLY A 225 11.02 18.19 5.52
N VAL A 226 10.35 19.33 5.66
CA VAL A 226 10.96 20.59 6.15
C VAL A 226 10.35 20.94 7.52
N GLY A 227 11.16 21.47 8.43
CA GLY A 227 10.68 22.00 9.71
C GLY A 227 10.97 21.13 10.93
N TYR A 228 11.83 20.13 10.84
CA TYR A 228 12.29 19.39 12.02
C TYR A 228 13.17 20.29 12.91
N GLN A 229 12.82 20.43 14.18
CA GLN A 229 13.68 21.02 15.20
C GLN A 229 14.50 19.89 15.85
N GLY A 230 15.61 19.50 15.24
CA GLY A 230 16.51 18.43 15.67
C GLY A 230 16.48 17.22 14.75
N ASN A 231 17.51 16.39 14.84
CA ASN A 231 17.60 15.15 14.03
C ASN A 231 16.52 14.15 14.47
N PRO A 232 15.60 13.75 13.62
CA PRO A 232 14.66 12.68 13.96
C PRO A 232 15.42 11.38 14.15
N THR A 233 15.16 10.69 15.25
CA THR A 233 15.72 9.36 15.52
C THR A 233 14.62 8.34 15.30
N ILE A 234 14.86 7.37 14.42
CA ILE A 234 14.00 6.19 14.29
C ILE A 234 14.61 5.09 15.15
N GLU A 235 13.92 4.71 16.21
CA GLU A 235 14.28 3.58 17.03
C GLU A 235 13.56 2.34 16.49
N ILE A 236 14.36 1.36 16.08
CA ILE A 236 13.86 0.08 15.63
C ILE A 236 14.01 -0.92 16.76
N VAL A 237 12.89 -1.32 17.35
CA VAL A 237 12.88 -2.34 18.41
C VAL A 237 12.71 -3.72 17.74
N ASP A 238 13.80 -4.47 17.66
CA ASP A 238 13.74 -5.90 17.32
C ASP A 238 13.21 -6.68 18.53
N THR A 239 12.00 -7.22 18.42
CA THR A 239 11.37 -8.04 19.46
C THR A 239 11.70 -9.53 19.36
N ASN A 240 12.50 -9.96 18.39
CA ASN A 240 12.88 -11.36 18.17
C ASN A 240 14.36 -11.62 18.50
N VAL A 241 14.76 -11.39 19.74
CA VAL A 241 16.09 -11.81 20.22
C VAL A 241 16.02 -13.28 20.69
N SER A 242 16.00 -14.21 19.79
CA SER A 242 16.16 -15.64 20.12
C SER A 242 17.35 -16.31 19.42
N ASN A 243 18.45 -15.55 19.20
CA ASN A 243 19.74 -16.18 18.91
C ASN A 243 20.87 -15.45 19.63
N VAL A 244 21.28 -16.01 20.74
CA VAL A 244 22.49 -15.65 21.48
C VAL A 244 23.70 -16.02 20.61
N GLY A 245 24.27 -15.05 19.91
CA GLY A 245 25.49 -15.33 19.14
C GLY A 245 26.08 -14.19 18.31
N ALA A 246 25.30 -13.15 18.01
CA ALA A 246 25.85 -11.97 17.34
C ALA A 246 25.23 -10.71 17.98
N LEU A 247 26.05 -9.91 18.62
CA LEU A 247 25.69 -8.57 19.07
C LEU A 247 25.43 -7.71 17.83
N GLY A 248 24.18 -7.70 17.35
CA GLY A 248 23.68 -6.71 16.43
C GLY A 248 23.61 -5.37 17.19
N SER A 249 24.56 -4.48 16.99
CA SER A 249 24.43 -3.09 17.40
C SER A 249 23.27 -2.50 16.62
N GLY A 250 22.24 -2.00 17.32
CA GLY A 250 21.06 -1.39 16.71
C GLY A 250 21.43 -0.39 15.63
N ALA A 251 20.82 -0.53 14.47
CA ALA A 251 21.02 0.39 13.37
C ALA A 251 20.35 1.73 13.73
N VAL A 252 21.15 2.77 13.94
CA VAL A 252 20.66 4.13 14.05
C VAL A 252 20.69 4.74 12.66
N LEU A 253 19.53 4.95 12.06
CA LEU A 253 19.41 5.72 10.82
C LEU A 253 19.41 7.22 11.20
N ALA A 254 20.56 7.89 11.03
CA ALA A 254 20.64 9.34 11.17
C ALA A 254 20.33 9.98 9.82
N LEU A 255 19.24 10.73 9.73
CA LEU A 255 19.00 11.65 8.61
C LEU A 255 19.93 12.83 8.76
N ARG A 256 20.82 13.06 7.80
CA ARG A 256 21.70 14.23 7.76
C ARG A 256 21.00 15.44 7.15
N GLU A 257 21.18 16.60 7.77
CA GLU A 257 20.62 17.90 7.34
C GLU A 257 21.31 18.54 6.11
N ASP A 258 22.27 17.90 5.49
CA ASP A 258 23.19 18.53 4.53
C ASP A 258 22.81 18.34 3.05
N GLY A 259 21.55 18.08 2.75
CA GLY A 259 21.00 18.30 1.39
C GLY A 259 21.72 17.60 0.23
N ILE A 260 22.50 16.56 0.50
CA ILE A 260 23.19 15.80 -0.54
C ILE A 260 22.36 14.55 -0.85
N ASN A 261 21.81 14.54 -2.06
CA ASN A 261 21.20 13.35 -2.67
C ASN A 261 22.22 12.19 -2.64
N VAL A 262 21.83 11.10 -2.03
CA VAL A 262 22.43 9.79 -2.25
C VAL A 262 21.44 8.95 -3.04
#